data_8525db8f5f58a5be205aa24e483868d1
#
_entry.id   8525db8f5f58a5be205aa24e483868d1
#
_cell.length_a   1.000
_cell.length_b   1.000
_cell.length_c   1.000
_cell.angle_alpha   90.00
_cell.angle_beta   90.00
_cell.angle_gamma   90.00
#
_symmetry.space_group_name_H-M   'P 1'
#
loop_
_entity.id
_entity.type
_entity.pdbx_description
1 polymer ?
#
loop_
_entity_poly.entity_id
_entity_poly.type
_entity_poly.pdbx_seq_one_letter_code
_entity_poly.pdbx_strand_id
1 'polypeptide(L)'
;VASTNAPTNSADAPANALDGKLTTRFSTNEDQASGLYLEVDLGSAQGFYELQMAVPNSATDYARDYDVDVSANGTSWATVARCTGTTTPETVSFDAQSARYLKVILTSAATKWWSVDELNLYGKAPAPTTTTTTKPSVARTTASLWSSANPASVGQAVTYTAKVLPGPGGGTVNFFDNGAPITGCAKVAVSAPTGEATCAATYFSSGRRGVQAFFSGQGLFGASGSAVYAEVIDLPAPGYWLATGNGQVFGSGAAPSLGGVTTSAASGAVVGIAASPTAKGYWVVTANGSVTAVGDARFYGDLPALNKHVSDVVAIAPTADGLGYYLVGADGGFFTFGDAKFHGSLPGIHLRVKDVVGMVASPGGDGYLLVGSDGGVFTFGTTHFYGSLPGLGKHVSDVRAILPSSTGRGYILVGADGGAFSFGSGVKFHGSLPGERIRVADIVGIALSPDNGGYLMAGSDGLVYGFGDAQAGGMPAGVAANLPVTAIAGT
;
A
#
# COMPACT_ATOMS: atom_id res chain seq x y z
N VAL A 1 29.13 -12.62 -29.41
CA VAL A 1 30.33 -12.43 -28.56
C VAL A 1 30.30 -10.97 -28.09
N ALA A 2 30.58 -10.73 -26.79
CA ALA A 2 30.72 -9.37 -26.26
C ALA A 2 32.16 -8.97 -26.08
N SER A 3 32.49 -7.68 -26.27
CA SER A 3 33.78 -7.05 -26.07
C SER A 3 33.63 -5.64 -25.50
N THR A 4 34.72 -5.08 -24.93
CA THR A 4 34.75 -3.75 -24.35
C THR A 4 36.15 -3.16 -24.42
N ASN A 5 36.24 -1.82 -24.32
CA ASN A 5 37.51 -1.12 -24.07
C ASN A 5 37.68 -0.71 -22.60
N ALA A 6 36.68 -1.01 -21.75
CA ALA A 6 36.80 -0.75 -20.34
C ALA A 6 37.73 -1.73 -19.63
N PRO A 7 38.41 -1.33 -18.55
CA PRO A 7 39.13 -2.26 -17.71
C PRO A 7 38.14 -3.21 -17.00
N THR A 8 38.30 -4.52 -17.26
CA THR A 8 37.46 -5.55 -16.64
C THR A 8 38.33 -6.61 -16.01
N ASN A 9 37.78 -7.36 -15.08
CA ASN A 9 38.41 -8.57 -14.54
C ASN A 9 37.66 -9.83 -15.02
N SER A 10 38.14 -11.00 -14.71
CA SER A 10 37.54 -12.27 -15.15
C SER A 10 36.14 -12.52 -14.55
N ALA A 11 35.83 -11.90 -13.40
CA ALA A 11 34.50 -12.02 -12.75
C ALA A 11 33.45 -11.09 -13.37
N ASP A 12 33.90 -9.98 -13.98
CA ASP A 12 33.04 -8.93 -14.56
C ASP A 12 33.24 -8.82 -16.09
N ALA A 13 33.54 -9.94 -16.74
CA ALA A 13 33.83 -9.97 -18.16
C ALA A 13 32.64 -9.59 -19.06
N PRO A 14 32.89 -9.00 -20.26
CA PRO A 14 31.79 -8.61 -21.17
C PRO A 14 30.82 -9.74 -21.51
N ALA A 15 31.28 -10.98 -21.56
CA ALA A 15 30.48 -12.15 -21.88
C ALA A 15 29.36 -12.40 -20.86
N ASN A 16 29.53 -11.92 -19.62
CA ASN A 16 28.52 -12.07 -18.56
C ASN A 16 27.22 -11.28 -18.85
N ALA A 17 27.29 -10.21 -19.65
CA ALA A 17 26.11 -9.48 -20.09
C ALA A 17 25.24 -10.25 -21.11
N LEU A 18 25.64 -11.45 -21.52
CA LEU A 18 24.99 -12.27 -22.55
C LEU A 18 24.85 -13.75 -22.14
N ASP A 19 25.00 -14.09 -20.86
CA ASP A 19 25.06 -15.48 -20.40
C ASP A 19 23.72 -16.04 -19.90
N GLY A 20 22.65 -15.20 -19.90
CA GLY A 20 21.31 -15.54 -19.47
C GLY A 20 21.15 -15.59 -17.94
N LYS A 21 22.08 -15.00 -17.17
CA LYS A 21 22.09 -15.07 -15.71
C LYS A 21 22.17 -13.67 -15.10
N LEU A 22 21.17 -13.32 -14.31
CA LEU A 22 21.17 -12.08 -13.52
C LEU A 22 22.12 -12.11 -12.29
N THR A 23 22.86 -13.20 -12.08
CA THR A 23 23.81 -13.35 -10.95
C THR A 23 25.26 -13.07 -11.34
N THR A 24 25.53 -12.93 -12.61
CA THR A 24 26.82 -12.54 -13.22
C THR A 24 26.63 -11.18 -13.88
N ARG A 25 27.71 -10.43 -14.08
CA ARG A 25 27.63 -9.11 -14.72
C ARG A 25 28.88 -8.80 -15.57
N PHE A 26 28.69 -7.93 -16.53
CA PHE A 26 29.77 -7.06 -17.05
C PHE A 26 29.87 -5.84 -16.11
N SER A 27 31.06 -5.36 -15.82
CA SER A 27 31.29 -4.10 -15.14
C SER A 27 32.56 -3.41 -15.59
N THR A 28 32.56 -2.08 -15.67
CA THR A 28 33.74 -1.28 -16.02
C THR A 28 34.82 -1.30 -14.95
N ASN A 29 34.50 -1.65 -13.70
CA ASN A 29 35.40 -1.62 -12.54
C ASN A 29 36.10 -0.27 -12.30
N GLU A 30 35.60 0.79 -12.92
CA GLU A 30 36.05 2.16 -12.76
C GLU A 30 34.88 3.13 -12.99
N ASP A 31 35.05 4.37 -12.61
CA ASP A 31 34.07 5.44 -12.85
C ASP A 31 33.81 5.58 -14.36
N GLN A 32 32.55 5.91 -14.69
CA GLN A 32 32.14 6.08 -16.07
C GLN A 32 32.90 7.21 -16.74
N ALA A 33 33.40 6.94 -17.93
CA ALA A 33 34.07 7.92 -18.78
C ALA A 33 33.50 7.89 -20.20
N SER A 34 33.45 9.03 -20.86
CA SER A 34 33.00 9.11 -22.25
C SER A 34 33.90 8.26 -23.11
N GLY A 35 33.31 7.46 -24.01
CA GLY A 35 34.01 6.56 -24.93
C GLY A 35 34.20 5.14 -24.40
N LEU A 36 33.85 4.82 -23.15
CA LEU A 36 33.76 3.41 -22.70
C LEU A 36 32.55 2.76 -23.37
N TYR A 37 32.71 1.52 -23.82
CA TYR A 37 31.69 0.80 -24.54
C TYR A 37 31.57 -0.68 -24.17
N LEU A 38 30.38 -1.22 -24.39
CA LEU A 38 30.09 -2.66 -24.50
C LEU A 38 29.60 -2.93 -25.95
N GLU A 39 30.34 -3.76 -26.67
CA GLU A 39 30.02 -4.13 -28.04
C GLU A 39 29.61 -5.59 -28.14
N VAL A 40 28.58 -5.89 -28.91
CA VAL A 40 28.03 -7.23 -29.15
C VAL A 40 28.14 -7.58 -30.62
N ASP A 41 28.88 -8.65 -30.95
CA ASP A 41 28.85 -9.30 -32.27
C ASP A 41 27.81 -10.41 -32.27
N LEU A 42 26.75 -10.24 -33.04
CA LEU A 42 25.64 -11.18 -33.20
C LEU A 42 25.98 -12.36 -34.16
N GLY A 43 27.19 -12.38 -34.69
CA GLY A 43 27.67 -13.43 -35.60
C GLY A 43 27.21 -13.27 -37.04
N SER A 44 25.99 -12.77 -37.27
CA SER A 44 25.41 -12.43 -38.55
C SER A 44 24.44 -11.23 -38.40
N ALA A 45 24.04 -10.61 -39.49
CA ALA A 45 23.07 -9.55 -39.46
C ALA A 45 21.74 -10.07 -38.90
N GLN A 46 21.29 -9.45 -37.83
CA GLN A 46 20.03 -9.71 -37.14
C GLN A 46 19.12 -8.47 -37.24
N GLY A 47 17.82 -8.72 -37.28
CA GLY A 47 16.84 -7.64 -37.23
C GLY A 47 16.42 -7.38 -35.79
N PHE A 48 16.55 -6.15 -35.31
CA PHE A 48 16.14 -5.75 -33.96
C PHE A 48 15.70 -4.29 -33.93
N TYR A 49 14.86 -3.94 -32.95
CA TYR A 49 14.30 -2.60 -32.77
C TYR A 49 14.27 -2.16 -31.30
N GLU A 50 14.74 -3.02 -30.38
CA GLU A 50 14.72 -2.73 -28.95
C GLU A 50 15.92 -3.42 -28.26
N LEU A 51 16.52 -2.68 -27.34
CA LEU A 51 17.58 -3.13 -26.44
C LEU A 51 17.09 -3.04 -25.01
N GLN A 52 17.32 -4.05 -24.20
CA GLN A 52 17.09 -4.00 -22.76
C GLN A 52 18.39 -4.31 -22.03
N MET A 53 18.73 -3.48 -21.03
CA MET A 53 19.84 -3.71 -20.11
C MET A 53 19.30 -3.86 -18.69
N ALA A 54 19.66 -4.92 -18.00
CA ALA A 54 19.26 -5.20 -16.63
C ALA A 54 20.48 -5.17 -15.69
N VAL A 55 20.33 -4.53 -14.53
CA VAL A 55 21.37 -4.45 -13.47
C VAL A 55 20.72 -4.62 -12.07
N PRO A 56 19.92 -5.66 -11.82
CA PRO A 56 19.12 -5.78 -10.60
C PRO A 56 19.96 -5.84 -9.32
N ASN A 57 21.22 -6.30 -9.40
CA ASN A 57 22.10 -6.44 -8.24
C ASN A 57 23.01 -5.22 -8.01
N SER A 58 22.95 -4.21 -8.90
CA SER A 58 23.79 -3.01 -8.86
C SER A 58 23.02 -1.76 -9.27
N ALA A 59 21.89 -1.48 -8.59
CA ALA A 59 20.92 -0.45 -8.96
C ALA A 59 21.50 0.98 -9.13
N THR A 60 22.73 1.25 -8.69
CA THR A 60 23.40 2.54 -8.86
C THR A 60 24.37 2.56 -10.03
N ASP A 61 24.66 1.42 -10.67
CA ASP A 61 25.73 1.24 -11.64
C ASP A 61 25.22 1.23 -13.10
N TYR A 62 24.12 1.91 -13.38
CA TYR A 62 23.56 2.05 -14.73
C TYR A 62 24.34 3.07 -15.57
N ALA A 63 24.33 2.94 -16.91
CA ALA A 63 24.87 3.95 -17.82
C ALA A 63 24.13 5.30 -17.63
N ARG A 64 24.86 6.42 -17.50
CA ARG A 64 24.24 7.74 -17.29
C ARG A 64 23.77 8.34 -18.61
N ASP A 65 24.69 8.70 -19.47
CA ASP A 65 24.38 9.14 -20.84
C ASP A 65 25.13 8.26 -21.80
N TYR A 66 24.43 7.76 -22.82
CA TYR A 66 25.03 6.81 -23.77
C TYR A 66 24.32 6.86 -25.13
N ASP A 67 25.04 6.50 -26.16
CA ASP A 67 24.52 6.24 -27.48
C ASP A 67 24.40 4.72 -27.73
N VAL A 68 23.40 4.34 -28.50
CA VAL A 68 23.28 2.99 -29.06
C VAL A 68 23.66 3.07 -30.53
N ASP A 69 24.73 2.42 -30.89
CA ASP A 69 25.29 2.37 -32.23
C ASP A 69 25.13 0.99 -32.87
N VAL A 70 24.90 0.94 -34.16
CA VAL A 70 24.82 -0.31 -34.94
C VAL A 70 25.79 -0.29 -36.10
N SER A 71 26.25 -1.47 -36.49
CA SER A 71 27.17 -1.63 -37.61
C SER A 71 26.97 -2.96 -38.35
N ALA A 72 27.15 -2.94 -39.66
CA ALA A 72 27.17 -4.15 -40.48
C ALA A 72 28.54 -4.83 -40.49
N ASN A 73 29.64 -4.08 -40.28
CA ASN A 73 31.03 -4.54 -40.47
C ASN A 73 31.94 -4.34 -39.25
N GLY A 74 31.46 -3.75 -38.15
CA GLY A 74 32.22 -3.47 -36.92
C GLY A 74 33.18 -2.29 -37.03
N THR A 75 33.21 -1.57 -38.16
CA THR A 75 34.13 -0.44 -38.39
C THR A 75 33.40 0.89 -38.67
N SER A 76 32.28 0.82 -39.36
CA SER A 76 31.42 1.98 -39.65
C SER A 76 30.13 1.89 -38.80
N TRP A 77 29.92 2.88 -37.97
CA TRP A 77 28.86 2.89 -36.96
C TRP A 77 27.83 3.95 -37.27
N ALA A 78 26.57 3.64 -36.98
CA ALA A 78 25.46 4.59 -37.04
C ALA A 78 24.76 4.62 -35.67
N THR A 79 24.58 5.80 -35.10
CA THR A 79 23.81 5.98 -33.87
C THR A 79 22.32 5.86 -34.16
N VAL A 80 21.65 4.95 -33.47
CA VAL A 80 20.22 4.67 -33.62
C VAL A 80 19.38 5.18 -32.43
N ALA A 81 20.03 5.41 -31.28
CA ALA A 81 19.40 6.05 -30.13
C ALA A 81 20.41 6.83 -29.31
N ARG A 82 19.97 7.91 -28.67
CA ARG A 82 20.70 8.68 -27.66
C ARG A 82 19.91 8.71 -26.39
N CYS A 83 20.51 8.26 -25.30
CA CYS A 83 19.82 7.91 -24.07
C CYS A 83 20.44 8.57 -22.86
N THR A 84 19.60 8.97 -21.91
CA THR A 84 19.98 9.23 -20.52
C THR A 84 19.43 8.09 -19.68
N GLY A 85 20.31 7.36 -19.02
CA GLY A 85 19.95 6.17 -18.29
C GLY A 85 19.19 6.47 -16.99
N THR A 86 18.39 5.51 -16.60
CA THR A 86 17.65 5.49 -15.35
C THR A 86 17.95 4.22 -14.58
N THR A 87 17.33 4.03 -13.44
CA THR A 87 17.41 2.78 -12.69
C THR A 87 16.75 1.64 -13.46
N THR A 88 17.37 0.50 -13.46
CA THR A 88 17.09 -0.72 -14.20
C THR A 88 15.73 -1.40 -13.94
N PRO A 89 15.24 -2.23 -14.88
CA PRO A 89 15.79 -2.49 -16.21
C PRO A 89 15.56 -1.32 -17.16
N GLU A 90 16.58 -1.01 -17.98
CA GLU A 90 16.47 0.04 -18.97
C GLU A 90 16.10 -0.55 -20.34
N THR A 91 15.07 0.00 -20.97
CA THR A 91 14.58 -0.44 -22.27
C THR A 91 14.69 0.72 -23.26
N VAL A 92 15.42 0.52 -24.34
CA VAL A 92 15.62 1.51 -25.42
C VAL A 92 14.99 0.97 -26.70
N SER A 93 14.00 1.68 -27.20
CA SER A 93 13.34 1.37 -28.49
C SER A 93 13.83 2.34 -29.56
N PHE A 94 14.09 1.84 -30.76
CA PHE A 94 14.51 2.61 -31.93
C PHE A 94 13.93 2.01 -33.21
N ASP A 95 14.04 2.74 -34.32
CA ASP A 95 13.61 2.23 -35.62
C ASP A 95 14.29 0.88 -35.95
N ALA A 96 13.53 -0.04 -36.54
CA ALA A 96 14.00 -1.39 -36.84
C ALA A 96 15.31 -1.36 -37.63
N GLN A 97 16.34 -1.97 -37.06
CA GLN A 97 17.69 -2.10 -37.64
C GLN A 97 17.91 -3.50 -38.19
N SER A 98 18.84 -3.61 -39.12
CA SER A 98 19.43 -4.89 -39.55
C SER A 98 20.95 -4.75 -39.50
N ALA A 99 21.58 -5.30 -38.46
CA ALA A 99 22.98 -5.14 -38.21
C ALA A 99 23.60 -6.42 -37.61
N ARG A 100 24.91 -6.62 -37.80
CA ARG A 100 25.66 -7.67 -37.14
C ARG A 100 26.22 -7.23 -35.78
N TYR A 101 26.55 -5.96 -35.65
CA TYR A 101 27.16 -5.43 -34.45
C TYR A 101 26.29 -4.39 -33.82
N LEU A 102 26.20 -4.41 -32.48
CA LEU A 102 25.60 -3.39 -31.66
C LEU A 102 26.62 -2.91 -30.63
N LYS A 103 26.61 -1.61 -30.32
CA LYS A 103 27.51 -1.02 -29.33
C LYS A 103 26.70 -0.05 -28.47
N VAL A 104 26.81 -0.19 -27.16
CA VAL A 104 26.42 0.82 -26.19
C VAL A 104 27.67 1.58 -25.81
N ILE A 105 27.72 2.88 -26.04
CA ILE A 105 28.91 3.72 -25.80
C ILE A 105 28.52 4.88 -24.87
N LEU A 106 29.25 5.04 -23.76
CA LEU A 106 29.04 6.13 -22.82
C LEU A 106 29.44 7.46 -23.45
N THR A 107 28.61 8.49 -23.27
CA THR A 107 28.83 9.84 -23.82
C THR A 107 29.19 10.86 -22.74
N SER A 108 29.01 10.53 -21.45
CA SER A 108 29.36 11.37 -20.30
C SER A 108 30.20 10.63 -19.26
N ALA A 109 30.82 11.39 -18.34
CA ALA A 109 31.52 10.87 -17.18
C ALA A 109 30.59 10.87 -15.94
N ALA A 110 30.75 9.89 -15.04
CA ALA A 110 30.04 9.84 -13.77
C ALA A 110 30.86 9.10 -12.70
N THR A 111 30.70 9.49 -11.43
CA THR A 111 31.40 8.89 -10.29
C THR A 111 30.73 7.58 -9.82
N LYS A 112 30.44 6.70 -10.75
CA LYS A 112 29.86 5.36 -10.52
C LYS A 112 30.33 4.43 -11.63
N TRP A 113 30.43 3.16 -11.32
CA TRP A 113 30.71 2.14 -12.33
C TRP A 113 29.55 2.01 -13.30
N TRP A 114 29.78 1.39 -14.42
CA TRP A 114 28.74 0.90 -15.32
C TRP A 114 28.75 -0.61 -15.32
N SER A 115 27.62 -1.20 -14.98
CA SER A 115 27.42 -2.66 -14.97
C SER A 115 26.22 -3.03 -15.84
N VAL A 116 26.26 -4.24 -16.39
CA VAL A 116 25.15 -4.88 -17.11
C VAL A 116 25.11 -6.35 -16.72
N ASP A 117 24.08 -6.77 -15.98
CA ASP A 117 23.90 -8.17 -15.60
C ASP A 117 23.39 -8.99 -16.80
N GLU A 118 22.50 -8.41 -17.63
CA GLU A 118 22.01 -9.04 -18.83
C GLU A 118 21.61 -7.97 -19.88
N LEU A 119 22.03 -8.19 -21.14
CA LEU A 119 21.66 -7.39 -22.29
C LEU A 119 20.86 -8.24 -23.27
N ASN A 120 19.63 -7.84 -23.52
CA ASN A 120 18.71 -8.50 -24.43
C ASN A 120 18.39 -7.61 -25.63
N LEU A 121 18.39 -8.20 -26.82
CA LEU A 121 17.93 -7.57 -28.05
C LEU A 121 16.62 -8.19 -28.48
N TYR A 122 15.66 -7.34 -28.78
CA TYR A 122 14.34 -7.75 -29.25
C TYR A 122 14.16 -7.32 -30.69
N GLY A 123 13.85 -8.27 -31.56
CA GLY A 123 13.74 -7.99 -32.97
C GLY A 123 13.10 -9.10 -33.80
N LYS A 124 12.81 -8.77 -35.04
CA LYS A 124 12.33 -9.74 -36.02
C LYS A 124 13.52 -10.43 -36.68
N ALA A 125 13.50 -11.76 -36.75
CA ALA A 125 14.49 -12.52 -37.54
C ALA A 125 14.55 -12.01 -38.99
N PRO A 126 15.76 -11.94 -39.63
CA PRO A 126 15.89 -11.57 -41.05
C PRO A 126 15.03 -12.49 -41.92
N ALA A 127 14.35 -11.91 -42.86
CA ALA A 127 13.52 -12.68 -43.80
C ALA A 127 14.44 -13.61 -44.64
N PRO A 128 14.15 -14.91 -44.71
CA PRO A 128 14.86 -15.80 -45.66
C PRO A 128 14.50 -15.39 -47.08
N THR A 129 15.49 -15.36 -47.97
CA THR A 129 15.36 -15.09 -49.40
C THR A 129 14.43 -16.11 -50.02
N THR A 130 13.28 -15.66 -50.49
CA THR A 130 12.30 -16.19 -51.43
C THR A 130 12.12 -17.71 -51.56
N THR A 131 11.08 -18.19 -50.89
CA THR A 131 10.09 -19.07 -51.55
C THR A 131 8.71 -18.61 -51.00
N THR A 132 7.81 -18.23 -51.88
CA THR A 132 6.48 -17.69 -51.60
C THR A 132 5.60 -18.71 -50.90
N THR A 133 5.67 -18.74 -49.59
CA THR A 133 4.56 -19.14 -48.72
C THR A 133 4.27 -17.94 -47.83
N THR A 134 3.18 -17.28 -48.05
CA THR A 134 2.69 -16.16 -47.27
C THR A 134 2.46 -16.63 -45.82
N LYS A 135 3.50 -16.53 -44.95
CA LYS A 135 3.30 -16.65 -43.50
C LYS A 135 2.45 -15.44 -43.09
N PRO A 136 1.35 -15.63 -42.36
CA PRO A 136 0.53 -14.52 -41.91
C PRO A 136 1.40 -13.56 -41.08
N SER A 137 1.45 -12.29 -41.41
CA SER A 137 2.17 -11.27 -40.63
C SER A 137 1.49 -11.11 -39.28
N VAL A 138 2.28 -11.11 -38.22
CA VAL A 138 1.78 -10.80 -36.87
C VAL A 138 1.32 -9.33 -36.86
N ALA A 139 0.03 -9.10 -36.66
CA ALA A 139 -0.51 -7.76 -36.56
C ALA A 139 0.02 -7.07 -35.31
N ARG A 140 0.50 -5.84 -35.45
CA ARG A 140 0.90 -5.01 -34.32
C ARG A 140 -0.35 -4.70 -33.50
N THR A 141 -0.27 -4.83 -32.17
CA THR A 141 -1.32 -4.38 -31.25
C THR A 141 -0.87 -3.16 -30.47
N THR A 142 -1.83 -2.42 -29.96
CA THR A 142 -1.64 -1.37 -28.96
C THR A 142 -2.54 -1.67 -27.78
N ALA A 143 -2.04 -1.45 -26.57
CA ALA A 143 -2.83 -1.54 -25.34
C ALA A 143 -3.07 -0.13 -24.79
N SER A 144 -4.30 0.15 -24.39
CA SER A 144 -4.67 1.34 -23.62
C SER A 144 -5.27 0.92 -22.28
N LEU A 145 -5.17 1.78 -21.27
CA LEU A 145 -5.62 1.51 -19.91
C LEU A 145 -6.38 2.70 -19.35
N TRP A 146 -7.48 2.44 -18.66
CA TRP A 146 -8.22 3.43 -17.88
C TRP A 146 -8.82 2.80 -16.62
N SER A 147 -9.25 3.63 -15.71
CA SER A 147 -9.80 3.31 -14.41
C SER A 147 -11.28 3.69 -14.35
N SER A 148 -12.05 3.00 -13.52
CA SER A 148 -13.46 3.32 -13.24
C SER A 148 -13.63 4.57 -12.36
N ALA A 149 -12.60 4.97 -11.62
CA ALA A 149 -12.60 6.17 -10.77
C ALA A 149 -11.15 6.66 -10.59
N ASN A 150 -10.88 7.93 -10.91
CA ASN A 150 -9.60 8.59 -10.66
C ASN A 150 -9.84 10.10 -10.46
N PRO A 151 -9.66 10.65 -9.25
CA PRO A 151 -9.20 9.94 -8.04
C PRO A 151 -10.23 8.95 -7.49
N ALA A 152 -9.73 7.89 -6.85
CA ALA A 152 -10.50 6.96 -6.05
C ALA A 152 -10.22 7.18 -4.56
N SER A 153 -11.16 6.83 -3.67
CA SER A 153 -10.91 6.90 -2.23
C SER A 153 -10.25 5.63 -1.70
N VAL A 154 -9.51 5.75 -0.60
CA VAL A 154 -9.01 4.59 0.15
C VAL A 154 -10.16 3.62 0.44
N GLY A 155 -9.94 2.33 0.22
CA GLY A 155 -10.92 1.25 0.37
C GLY A 155 -11.96 1.17 -0.77
N GLN A 156 -11.97 2.09 -1.71
CA GLN A 156 -12.83 2.01 -2.90
C GLN A 156 -12.29 0.97 -3.88
N ALA A 157 -13.17 0.08 -4.35
CA ALA A 157 -12.83 -0.82 -5.44
C ALA A 157 -12.70 -0.04 -6.76
N VAL A 158 -11.57 -0.19 -7.43
CA VAL A 158 -11.27 0.41 -8.72
C VAL A 158 -11.20 -0.71 -9.76
N THR A 159 -11.88 -0.53 -10.87
CA THR A 159 -11.79 -1.46 -12.01
C THR A 159 -10.92 -0.84 -13.10
N TYR A 160 -9.78 -1.45 -13.35
CA TYR A 160 -8.94 -1.12 -14.50
C TYR A 160 -9.42 -1.89 -15.71
N THR A 161 -9.56 -1.20 -16.84
CA THR A 161 -9.90 -1.79 -18.12
C THR A 161 -8.75 -1.58 -19.10
N ALA A 162 -8.17 -2.65 -19.57
CA ALA A 162 -7.20 -2.65 -20.67
C ALA A 162 -7.91 -2.98 -21.97
N LYS A 163 -7.67 -2.21 -23.05
CA LYS A 163 -8.18 -2.46 -24.39
C LYS A 163 -7.03 -2.70 -25.35
N VAL A 164 -7.08 -3.80 -26.06
CA VAL A 164 -6.09 -4.21 -27.05
C VAL A 164 -6.67 -4.03 -28.45
N LEU A 165 -5.98 -3.26 -29.29
CA LEU A 165 -6.39 -2.98 -30.68
C LEU A 165 -5.27 -3.30 -31.67
N PRO A 166 -5.59 -3.87 -32.87
CA PRO A 166 -6.87 -4.45 -33.22
C PRO A 166 -7.25 -5.60 -32.30
N GLY A 167 -8.55 -5.86 -32.11
CA GLY A 167 -9.03 -6.88 -31.17
C GLY A 167 -8.45 -8.27 -31.48
N PRO A 168 -7.72 -8.88 -30.55
CA PRO A 168 -6.96 -10.11 -30.83
C PRO A 168 -7.81 -11.38 -30.83
N GLY A 169 -9.11 -11.27 -30.51
CA GLY A 169 -10.00 -12.41 -30.40
C GLY A 169 -9.68 -13.40 -29.28
N GLY A 170 -8.86 -12.98 -28.31
CA GLY A 170 -8.42 -13.79 -27.15
C GLY A 170 -7.05 -13.35 -26.65
N GLY A 171 -6.38 -14.21 -25.88
CA GLY A 171 -5.11 -13.91 -25.20
C GLY A 171 -5.32 -13.40 -23.77
N THR A 172 -4.26 -12.95 -23.13
CA THR A 172 -4.31 -12.52 -21.73
C THR A 172 -3.58 -11.19 -21.50
N VAL A 173 -4.04 -10.45 -20.50
CA VAL A 173 -3.42 -9.22 -20.00
C VAL A 173 -2.98 -9.44 -18.55
N ASN A 174 -1.79 -8.98 -18.22
CA ASN A 174 -1.31 -8.86 -16.85
C ASN A 174 -1.35 -7.40 -16.42
N PHE A 175 -1.82 -7.13 -15.20
CA PHE A 175 -1.88 -5.77 -14.65
C PHE A 175 -0.84 -5.63 -13.52
N PHE A 176 -0.18 -4.47 -13.50
CA PHE A 176 0.87 -4.14 -12.55
C PHE A 176 0.60 -2.79 -11.89
N ASP A 177 0.93 -2.66 -10.61
CA ASP A 177 0.97 -1.40 -9.86
C ASP A 177 2.41 -1.11 -9.44
N ASN A 178 2.99 0.01 -9.90
CA ASN A 178 4.38 0.37 -9.67
C ASN A 178 5.37 -0.79 -9.95
N GLY A 179 5.10 -1.55 -11.01
CA GLY A 179 5.92 -2.70 -11.42
C GLY A 179 5.63 -4.01 -10.68
N ALA A 180 4.83 -4.01 -9.61
CA ALA A 180 4.40 -5.22 -8.92
C ALA A 180 3.08 -5.76 -9.51
N PRO A 181 2.93 -7.10 -9.66
CA PRO A 181 1.66 -7.66 -10.14
C PRO A 181 0.50 -7.34 -9.20
N ILE A 182 -0.64 -6.87 -9.75
CA ILE A 182 -1.86 -6.71 -8.96
C ILE A 182 -2.44 -8.10 -8.66
N THR A 183 -2.67 -8.38 -7.38
CA THR A 183 -3.19 -9.66 -6.90
C THR A 183 -4.51 -10.01 -7.60
N GLY A 184 -4.61 -11.23 -8.13
CA GLY A 184 -5.80 -11.70 -8.87
C GLY A 184 -5.90 -11.22 -10.32
N CYS A 185 -4.96 -10.37 -10.80
CA CYS A 185 -5.00 -9.75 -12.12
C CYS A 185 -3.87 -10.22 -13.06
N ALA A 186 -3.35 -11.40 -12.81
CA ALA A 186 -2.43 -12.09 -13.73
C ALA A 186 -3.21 -12.92 -14.75
N LYS A 187 -2.79 -12.88 -16.02
CA LYS A 187 -3.40 -13.65 -17.14
C LYS A 187 -4.91 -13.45 -17.28
N VAL A 188 -5.39 -12.23 -17.09
CA VAL A 188 -6.79 -11.90 -17.29
C VAL A 188 -7.14 -12.08 -18.76
N ALA A 189 -8.18 -12.86 -19.05
CA ALA A 189 -8.59 -13.16 -20.42
C ALA A 189 -9.08 -11.89 -21.14
N VAL A 190 -8.64 -11.71 -22.40
CA VAL A 190 -9.17 -10.66 -23.28
C VAL A 190 -10.49 -11.11 -23.89
N SER A 191 -11.54 -10.32 -23.74
CA SER A 191 -12.85 -10.56 -24.32
C SER A 191 -12.75 -10.46 -25.85
N ALA A 192 -13.13 -11.53 -26.55
CA ALA A 192 -13.05 -11.60 -27.99
C ALA A 192 -13.87 -10.51 -28.74
N PRO A 193 -15.10 -10.17 -28.30
CA PRO A 193 -15.88 -9.13 -28.99
C PRO A 193 -15.34 -7.71 -28.80
N THR A 194 -14.80 -7.39 -27.64
CA THR A 194 -14.44 -6.01 -27.26
C THR A 194 -12.94 -5.73 -27.30
N GLY A 195 -12.10 -6.76 -27.22
CA GLY A 195 -10.66 -6.61 -27.03
C GLY A 195 -10.27 -6.14 -25.64
N GLU A 196 -11.15 -6.29 -24.64
CA GLU A 196 -10.99 -5.74 -23.29
C GLU A 196 -10.69 -6.84 -22.27
N ALA A 197 -9.88 -6.46 -21.26
CA ALA A 197 -9.63 -7.24 -20.07
C ALA A 197 -9.78 -6.32 -18.85
N THR A 198 -10.43 -6.79 -17.77
CA THR A 198 -10.71 -5.98 -16.58
C THR A 198 -10.07 -6.57 -15.34
N CYS A 199 -9.52 -5.71 -14.49
CA CYS A 199 -8.89 -6.05 -13.24
C CYS A 199 -9.47 -5.17 -12.13
N ALA A 200 -10.00 -5.76 -11.05
CA ALA A 200 -10.43 -5.02 -9.87
C ALA A 200 -9.31 -4.98 -8.83
N ALA A 201 -9.05 -3.81 -8.27
CA ALA A 201 -8.10 -3.59 -7.18
C ALA A 201 -8.73 -2.71 -6.11
N THR A 202 -8.30 -2.88 -4.86
CA THR A 202 -8.67 -2.00 -3.74
C THR A 202 -7.41 -1.59 -3.02
N TYR A 203 -7.27 -0.30 -2.74
CA TYR A 203 -6.10 0.29 -2.09
C TYR A 203 -6.46 0.76 -0.69
N PHE A 204 -5.69 0.36 0.31
CA PHE A 204 -5.90 0.72 1.72
C PHE A 204 -4.93 1.80 2.21
N SER A 205 -4.24 2.48 1.29
CA SER A 205 -3.40 3.65 1.56
C SER A 205 -3.51 4.66 0.44
N SER A 206 -3.55 5.94 0.81
CA SER A 206 -3.54 7.04 -0.14
C SER A 206 -2.22 7.17 -0.88
N GLY A 207 -2.24 7.86 -2.00
CA GLY A 207 -1.05 8.15 -2.79
C GLY A 207 -1.23 7.93 -4.29
N ARG A 208 -0.16 8.17 -5.05
CA ARG A 208 -0.15 7.94 -6.51
C ARG A 208 0.30 6.52 -6.83
N ARG A 209 -0.37 5.91 -7.80
CA ARG A 209 -0.07 4.57 -8.33
C ARG A 209 0.23 4.66 -9.80
N GLY A 210 1.26 3.95 -10.25
CA GLY A 210 1.59 3.81 -11.67
C GLY A 210 1.09 2.49 -12.21
N VAL A 211 -0.13 2.45 -12.77
CA VAL A 211 -0.76 1.21 -13.23
C VAL A 211 -0.47 0.97 -14.70
N GLN A 212 -0.08 -0.26 -15.06
CA GLN A 212 0.19 -0.68 -16.42
C GLN A 212 -0.47 -2.02 -16.73
N ALA A 213 -0.81 -2.21 -18.00
CA ALA A 213 -1.38 -3.44 -18.53
C ALA A 213 -0.52 -3.97 -19.68
N PHE A 214 -0.20 -5.27 -19.65
CA PHE A 214 0.61 -5.93 -20.68
C PHE A 214 -0.14 -7.10 -21.29
N PHE A 215 -0.42 -6.99 -22.58
CA PHE A 215 -0.98 -8.07 -23.39
C PHE A 215 0.11 -9.02 -23.85
N SER A 216 -0.08 -10.31 -23.64
CA SER A 216 0.92 -11.35 -23.94
C SER A 216 1.09 -11.71 -25.41
N GLY A 217 0.23 -11.16 -26.27
CA GLY A 217 0.10 -11.64 -27.67
C GLY A 217 -0.83 -12.85 -27.77
N GLN A 218 -1.42 -13.06 -28.97
CA GLN A 218 -2.30 -14.19 -29.29
C GLN A 218 -2.33 -14.47 -30.78
N GLY A 219 -1.94 -15.68 -31.19
CA GLY A 219 -2.00 -16.10 -32.61
C GLY A 219 -1.20 -15.19 -33.54
N LEU A 220 -1.88 -14.42 -34.36
CA LEU A 220 -1.29 -13.44 -35.28
C LEU A 220 -1.22 -12.01 -34.72
N PHE A 221 -1.50 -11.82 -33.44
CA PHE A 221 -1.44 -10.53 -32.74
C PHE A 221 -0.24 -10.47 -31.81
N GLY A 222 0.61 -9.44 -31.98
CA GLY A 222 1.81 -9.25 -31.18
C GLY A 222 1.50 -8.82 -29.75
N ALA A 223 2.47 -8.97 -28.85
CA ALA A 223 2.39 -8.42 -27.50
C ALA A 223 2.42 -6.89 -27.51
N SER A 224 1.79 -6.25 -26.51
CA SER A 224 1.82 -4.79 -26.34
C SER A 224 1.59 -4.39 -24.87
N GLY A 225 2.17 -3.25 -24.46
CA GLY A 225 1.95 -2.64 -23.15
C GLY A 225 1.21 -1.32 -23.25
N SER A 226 0.47 -0.96 -22.22
CA SER A 226 -0.12 0.38 -22.09
C SER A 226 0.94 1.38 -21.63
N ALA A 227 0.68 2.67 -21.86
CA ALA A 227 1.35 3.73 -21.09
C ALA A 227 1.04 3.54 -19.58
N VAL A 228 1.90 4.11 -18.71
CA VAL A 228 1.62 4.17 -17.28
C VAL A 228 0.38 5.04 -17.06
N TYR A 229 -0.63 4.48 -16.43
CA TYR A 229 -1.82 5.20 -15.98
C TYR A 229 -1.60 5.70 -14.56
N ALA A 230 -1.62 7.00 -14.36
CA ALA A 230 -1.45 7.61 -13.05
C ALA A 230 -2.79 7.58 -12.28
N GLU A 231 -2.96 6.62 -11.40
CA GLU A 231 -4.10 6.54 -10.47
C GLU A 231 -3.80 7.34 -9.21
N VAL A 232 -4.78 8.08 -8.71
CA VAL A 232 -4.70 8.82 -7.46
C VAL A 232 -5.66 8.19 -6.46
N ILE A 233 -5.14 7.81 -5.29
CA ILE A 233 -5.94 7.31 -4.17
C ILE A 233 -5.97 8.39 -3.12
N ASP A 234 -7.15 8.99 -2.92
CA ASP A 234 -7.35 10.04 -1.93
C ASP A 234 -7.81 9.47 -0.58
N LEU A 235 -7.49 10.19 0.50
CA LEU A 235 -8.06 9.92 1.81
C LEU A 235 -9.58 10.17 1.78
N PRO A 236 -10.37 9.46 2.60
CA PRO A 236 -11.76 9.81 2.81
C PRO A 236 -11.91 11.26 3.25
N ALA A 237 -13.02 11.89 2.91
CA ALA A 237 -13.33 13.21 3.45
C ALA A 237 -13.45 13.15 4.99
N PRO A 238 -12.96 14.17 5.72
CA PRO A 238 -12.92 14.11 7.17
C PRO A 238 -14.34 14.10 7.78
N GLY A 239 -14.52 13.21 8.72
CA GLY A 239 -15.74 13.06 9.49
C GLY A 239 -15.50 12.15 10.69
N TYR A 240 -16.54 11.92 11.50
CA TYR A 240 -16.49 11.00 12.63
C TYR A 240 -17.88 10.51 13.02
N TRP A 241 -17.92 9.36 13.65
CA TRP A 241 -19.11 8.84 14.34
C TRP A 241 -18.95 8.89 15.85
N LEU A 242 -20.02 9.27 16.55
CA LEU A 242 -20.15 9.13 18.00
C LEU A 242 -21.17 8.04 18.30
N ALA A 243 -20.79 7.07 19.13
CA ALA A 243 -21.69 6.03 19.61
C ALA A 243 -22.08 6.28 21.07
N THR A 244 -23.35 6.09 21.39
CA THR A 244 -23.87 6.17 22.76
C THR A 244 -24.05 4.78 23.36
N GLY A 245 -24.04 4.67 24.67
CA GLY A 245 -24.14 3.39 25.37
C GLY A 245 -25.40 2.59 25.05
N ASN A 246 -26.50 3.23 24.62
CA ASN A 246 -27.74 2.57 24.22
C ASN A 246 -27.79 2.21 22.72
N GLY A 247 -26.68 2.40 21.98
CA GLY A 247 -26.55 1.98 20.60
C GLY A 247 -26.92 3.02 19.53
N GLN A 248 -27.27 4.26 19.89
CA GLN A 248 -27.44 5.30 18.89
C GLN A 248 -26.04 5.70 18.33
N VAL A 249 -25.97 5.97 17.03
CA VAL A 249 -24.75 6.43 16.36
C VAL A 249 -25.05 7.68 15.54
N PHE A 250 -24.25 8.70 15.74
CA PHE A 250 -24.36 10.01 15.10
C PHE A 250 -23.14 10.29 14.24
N GLY A 251 -23.35 10.60 12.97
CA GLY A 251 -22.31 11.04 12.05
C GLY A 251 -22.15 12.56 12.06
N SER A 252 -20.91 13.02 11.92
CA SER A 252 -20.56 14.44 11.77
C SER A 252 -19.54 14.61 10.64
N GLY A 253 -19.50 15.79 10.01
CA GLY A 253 -18.65 16.03 8.83
C GLY A 253 -19.11 15.17 7.66
N ALA A 254 -18.19 14.50 6.99
CA ALA A 254 -18.49 13.61 5.87
C ALA A 254 -18.92 12.19 6.28
N ALA A 255 -18.95 11.87 7.60
CA ALA A 255 -19.42 10.58 8.08
C ALA A 255 -20.93 10.39 7.78
N PRO A 256 -21.32 9.35 7.00
CA PRO A 256 -22.71 9.16 6.63
C PRO A 256 -23.57 8.78 7.84
N SER A 257 -24.84 9.24 7.87
CA SER A 257 -25.83 8.80 8.83
C SER A 257 -26.35 7.41 8.45
N LEU A 258 -25.84 6.37 9.10
CA LEU A 258 -26.20 4.98 8.81
C LEU A 258 -27.14 4.36 9.84
N GLY A 259 -27.54 5.16 10.86
CA GLY A 259 -28.39 4.73 11.95
C GLY A 259 -27.62 4.12 13.12
N GLY A 260 -28.33 3.74 14.16
CA GLY A 260 -27.79 3.09 15.36
C GLY A 260 -27.98 1.58 15.35
N VAL A 261 -27.58 0.96 16.45
CA VAL A 261 -27.75 -0.48 16.69
C VAL A 261 -28.71 -0.68 17.87
N THR A 262 -29.38 -1.83 17.88
CA THR A 262 -30.26 -2.17 18.99
C THR A 262 -29.43 -2.85 20.08
N THR A 263 -29.45 -2.30 21.28
CA THR A 263 -28.88 -2.95 22.47
C THR A 263 -29.97 -3.56 23.33
N SER A 264 -29.61 -4.54 24.15
CA SER A 264 -30.47 -5.17 25.12
C SER A 264 -29.79 -5.23 26.49
N ALA A 265 -30.54 -5.49 27.55
CA ALA A 265 -29.93 -5.68 28.86
C ALA A 265 -28.93 -6.86 28.88
N ALA A 266 -29.15 -7.88 28.03
CA ALA A 266 -28.26 -9.02 27.91
C ALA A 266 -26.95 -8.72 27.14
N SER A 267 -26.98 -7.78 26.17
CA SER A 267 -25.78 -7.36 25.45
C SER A 267 -24.91 -6.35 26.22
N GLY A 268 -25.50 -5.67 27.19
CA GLY A 268 -24.86 -4.53 27.85
C GLY A 268 -24.80 -3.28 26.98
N ALA A 269 -24.10 -2.27 27.49
CA ALA A 269 -23.90 -1.02 26.77
C ALA A 269 -22.91 -1.17 25.61
N VAL A 270 -23.04 -0.31 24.60
CA VAL A 270 -22.00 -0.09 23.60
C VAL A 270 -20.75 0.46 24.28
N VAL A 271 -19.60 -0.14 24.01
CA VAL A 271 -18.31 0.22 24.58
C VAL A 271 -17.25 0.61 23.52
N GLY A 272 -17.54 0.33 22.24
CA GLY A 272 -16.62 0.67 21.17
C GLY A 272 -17.31 0.81 19.82
N ILE A 273 -16.73 1.63 18.96
CA ILE A 273 -17.08 1.79 17.55
C ILE A 273 -15.79 1.84 16.74
N ALA A 274 -15.79 1.23 15.57
CA ALA A 274 -14.65 1.25 14.66
C ALA A 274 -15.12 1.44 13.22
N ALA A 275 -14.51 2.37 12.49
CA ALA A 275 -14.82 2.66 11.10
C ALA A 275 -14.35 1.55 10.17
N SER A 276 -15.07 1.29 9.08
CA SER A 276 -14.55 0.52 7.95
C SER A 276 -13.46 1.33 7.21
N PRO A 277 -12.49 0.67 6.53
CA PRO A 277 -11.45 1.37 5.77
C PRO A 277 -11.98 2.33 4.70
N THR A 278 -13.20 2.11 4.23
CA THR A 278 -13.87 2.94 3.22
C THR A 278 -14.53 4.19 3.80
N ALA A 279 -14.63 4.30 5.13
CA ALA A 279 -15.44 5.31 5.82
C ALA A 279 -16.94 5.30 5.44
N LYS A 280 -17.46 4.17 4.93
CA LYS A 280 -18.88 3.99 4.53
C LYS A 280 -19.65 3.05 5.44
N GLY A 281 -19.00 2.56 6.49
CA GLY A 281 -19.56 1.67 7.48
C GLY A 281 -18.76 1.66 8.77
N TYR A 282 -19.29 0.95 9.76
CA TYR A 282 -18.64 0.79 11.05
C TYR A 282 -19.08 -0.50 11.75
N TRP A 283 -18.28 -0.95 12.68
CA TRP A 283 -18.63 -1.96 13.66
C TRP A 283 -18.88 -1.31 15.01
N VAL A 284 -19.89 -1.80 15.70
CA VAL A 284 -20.21 -1.42 17.09
C VAL A 284 -20.08 -2.67 17.95
N VAL A 285 -19.41 -2.57 19.10
CA VAL A 285 -19.27 -3.66 20.05
C VAL A 285 -19.91 -3.31 21.39
N THR A 286 -20.56 -4.27 22.01
CA THR A 286 -21.12 -4.16 23.37
C THR A 286 -20.24 -4.88 24.39
N ALA A 287 -20.47 -4.61 25.68
CA ALA A 287 -19.68 -5.15 26.79
C ALA A 287 -19.62 -6.68 26.84
N ASN A 288 -20.66 -7.39 26.34
CA ASN A 288 -20.64 -8.86 26.24
C ASN A 288 -19.93 -9.38 24.98
N GLY A 289 -19.37 -8.50 24.15
CA GLY A 289 -18.68 -8.83 22.92
C GLY A 289 -19.59 -9.14 21.73
N SER A 290 -20.87 -8.73 21.78
CA SER A 290 -21.73 -8.76 20.60
C SER A 290 -21.29 -7.65 19.64
N VAL A 291 -21.16 -7.97 18.34
CA VAL A 291 -20.74 -7.05 17.28
C VAL A 291 -21.87 -6.85 16.30
N THR A 292 -22.14 -5.59 15.96
CA THR A 292 -23.04 -5.24 14.88
C THR A 292 -22.27 -4.48 13.79
N ALA A 293 -22.39 -4.93 12.55
CA ALA A 293 -21.81 -4.30 11.37
C ALA A 293 -22.88 -3.46 10.65
N VAL A 294 -22.53 -2.21 10.29
CA VAL A 294 -23.43 -1.23 9.68
C VAL A 294 -22.78 -0.66 8.43
N GLY A 295 -23.57 -0.33 7.41
CA GLY A 295 -23.08 0.18 6.14
C GLY A 295 -22.37 -0.92 5.34
N ASP A 296 -21.15 -0.65 4.87
CA ASP A 296 -20.35 -1.62 4.12
C ASP A 296 -19.43 -2.50 5.01
N ALA A 297 -19.44 -2.29 6.32
CA ALA A 297 -18.73 -3.14 7.27
C ALA A 297 -19.30 -4.57 7.24
N ARG A 298 -18.43 -5.59 7.25
CA ARG A 298 -18.85 -7.00 7.23
C ARG A 298 -18.79 -7.60 8.62
N PHE A 299 -19.81 -8.41 8.94
CA PHE A 299 -19.83 -9.20 10.17
C PHE A 299 -18.97 -10.47 10.00
N TYR A 300 -18.03 -10.68 10.92
CA TYR A 300 -17.11 -11.84 10.92
C TYR A 300 -17.32 -12.77 12.11
N GLY A 301 -18.30 -12.49 12.98
CA GLY A 301 -18.61 -13.26 14.19
C GLY A 301 -18.49 -12.40 15.46
N ASP A 302 -18.98 -12.94 16.58
CA ASP A 302 -18.94 -12.29 17.88
C ASP A 302 -18.81 -13.30 19.02
N LEU A 303 -18.59 -12.86 20.25
CA LEU A 303 -18.40 -13.75 21.39
C LEU A 303 -19.64 -14.53 21.76
N PRO A 304 -20.87 -13.95 21.76
CA PRO A 304 -22.11 -14.70 21.97
C PRO A 304 -22.31 -15.88 20.98
N ALA A 305 -22.03 -15.68 19.69
CA ALA A 305 -22.13 -16.73 18.69
C ALA A 305 -21.15 -17.90 18.94
N LEU A 306 -20.03 -17.63 19.62
CA LEU A 306 -19.05 -18.63 20.05
C LEU A 306 -19.38 -19.23 21.43
N ASN A 307 -20.58 -18.95 22.01
CA ASN A 307 -20.96 -19.33 23.38
C ASN A 307 -19.95 -18.85 24.46
N LYS A 308 -19.30 -17.70 24.20
CA LYS A 308 -18.42 -17.04 25.18
C LYS A 308 -19.24 -16.01 25.94
N HIS A 309 -19.34 -16.21 27.25
CA HIS A 309 -20.11 -15.32 28.13
C HIS A 309 -19.13 -14.45 28.90
N VAL A 310 -18.90 -13.23 28.38
CA VAL A 310 -18.08 -12.19 29.01
C VAL A 310 -18.96 -10.95 29.25
N SER A 311 -18.47 -10.00 30.01
CA SER A 311 -19.17 -8.73 30.29
C SER A 311 -18.18 -7.55 30.42
N ASP A 312 -16.97 -7.76 29.97
CA ASP A 312 -15.84 -6.88 30.21
C ASP A 312 -15.08 -6.50 28.91
N VAL A 313 -15.71 -6.71 27.75
CA VAL A 313 -15.14 -6.17 26.47
C VAL A 313 -15.11 -4.65 26.58
N VAL A 314 -13.97 -4.04 26.17
CA VAL A 314 -13.72 -2.60 26.28
C VAL A 314 -13.43 -1.94 24.95
N ALA A 315 -12.98 -2.69 23.93
CA ALA A 315 -12.65 -2.10 22.63
C ALA A 315 -12.78 -3.10 21.47
N ILE A 316 -12.94 -2.51 20.27
CA ILE A 316 -12.86 -3.17 18.96
C ILE A 316 -11.88 -2.42 18.07
N ALA A 317 -11.07 -3.12 17.30
CA ALA A 317 -10.22 -2.55 16.26
C ALA A 317 -10.28 -3.42 15.00
N PRO A 318 -10.46 -2.83 13.79
CA PRO A 318 -10.44 -3.59 12.54
C PRO A 318 -9.02 -3.98 12.13
N THR A 319 -8.91 -5.00 11.25
CA THR A 319 -7.70 -5.19 10.46
C THR A 319 -7.55 -4.06 9.43
N ALA A 320 -6.34 -3.81 8.95
CA ALA A 320 -6.06 -2.69 8.04
C ALA A 320 -6.87 -2.74 6.74
N ASP A 321 -7.22 -3.93 6.27
CA ASP A 321 -8.03 -4.17 5.06
C ASP A 321 -9.53 -4.31 5.34
N GLY A 322 -9.94 -4.32 6.64
CA GLY A 322 -11.33 -4.47 7.06
C GLY A 322 -11.91 -5.87 6.84
N LEU A 323 -11.05 -6.89 6.61
CA LEU A 323 -11.49 -8.29 6.44
C LEU A 323 -11.55 -9.05 7.76
N GLY A 324 -11.34 -8.36 8.87
CA GLY A 324 -11.45 -8.89 10.22
C GLY A 324 -11.44 -7.79 11.28
N TYR A 325 -11.55 -8.20 12.54
CA TYR A 325 -11.42 -7.32 13.70
C TYR A 325 -10.99 -8.07 14.96
N TYR A 326 -10.51 -7.30 15.90
CA TYR A 326 -10.08 -7.69 17.21
C TYR A 326 -11.05 -7.19 18.27
N LEU A 327 -11.29 -7.99 19.33
CA LEU A 327 -11.96 -7.56 20.56
C LEU A 327 -11.00 -7.76 21.74
N VAL A 328 -11.03 -6.85 22.71
CA VAL A 328 -10.24 -6.97 23.94
C VAL A 328 -11.12 -6.77 25.16
N GLY A 329 -10.91 -7.59 26.19
CA GLY A 329 -11.50 -7.48 27.51
C GLY A 329 -10.65 -6.61 28.47
N ALA A 330 -11.26 -6.12 29.54
CA ALA A 330 -10.57 -5.36 30.59
C ALA A 330 -9.48 -6.18 31.28
N ASP A 331 -9.55 -7.51 31.24
CA ASP A 331 -8.51 -8.43 31.72
C ASP A 331 -7.34 -8.60 30.73
N GLY A 332 -7.41 -7.97 29.54
CA GLY A 332 -6.49 -8.17 28.44
C GLY A 332 -6.68 -9.49 27.69
N GLY A 333 -7.79 -10.19 27.90
CA GLY A 333 -8.26 -11.29 27.07
C GLY A 333 -8.51 -10.79 25.65
N PHE A 334 -8.07 -11.55 24.63
CA PHE A 334 -8.03 -11.08 23.26
C PHE A 334 -8.70 -12.07 22.31
N PHE A 335 -9.54 -11.57 21.41
CA PHE A 335 -10.32 -12.38 20.48
C PHE A 335 -10.18 -11.84 19.06
N THR A 336 -10.11 -12.74 18.08
CA THR A 336 -9.88 -12.43 16.67
C THR A 336 -11.01 -12.98 15.81
N PHE A 337 -11.45 -12.20 14.84
CA PHE A 337 -12.51 -12.56 13.90
C PHE A 337 -12.11 -12.19 12.47
N GLY A 338 -12.58 -12.99 11.49
CA GLY A 338 -12.19 -12.82 10.09
C GLY A 338 -10.74 -13.21 9.86
N ASP A 339 -9.96 -12.38 9.21
CA ASP A 339 -8.54 -12.60 8.93
C ASP A 339 -7.59 -12.08 10.04
N ALA A 340 -8.14 -11.52 11.12
CA ALA A 340 -7.38 -11.00 12.25
C ALA A 340 -6.53 -12.09 12.90
N LYS A 341 -5.21 -11.86 13.02
CA LYS A 341 -4.24 -12.82 13.54
C LYS A 341 -4.05 -12.65 15.04
N PHE A 342 -4.07 -13.76 15.79
CA PHE A 342 -3.79 -13.76 17.21
C PHE A 342 -2.28 -13.75 17.47
N HIS A 343 -1.80 -12.78 18.25
CA HIS A 343 -0.39 -12.60 18.60
C HIS A 343 -0.12 -12.78 20.10
N GLY A 344 -1.14 -13.08 20.90
CA GLY A 344 -1.05 -13.27 22.35
C GLY A 344 -2.06 -12.45 23.14
N SER A 345 -2.09 -12.64 24.45
CA SER A 345 -2.97 -11.90 25.38
C SER A 345 -2.33 -11.79 26.75
N LEU A 346 -2.76 -10.85 27.59
CA LEU A 346 -2.23 -10.73 28.96
C LEU A 346 -2.45 -11.99 29.79
N PRO A 347 -3.65 -12.63 29.80
CA PRO A 347 -3.84 -13.92 30.45
C PRO A 347 -2.93 -15.02 29.88
N GLY A 348 -2.65 -14.99 28.57
CA GLY A 348 -1.80 -15.97 27.89
C GLY A 348 -0.32 -15.91 28.35
N ILE A 349 0.15 -14.76 28.78
CA ILE A 349 1.48 -14.56 29.39
C ILE A 349 1.42 -14.56 30.92
N HIS A 350 0.32 -15.06 31.51
CA HIS A 350 0.10 -15.15 32.95
C HIS A 350 0.06 -13.81 33.69
N LEU A 351 -0.14 -12.71 33.01
CA LEU A 351 -0.33 -11.39 33.58
C LEU A 351 -1.82 -11.17 33.86
N ARG A 352 -2.16 -10.86 35.10
CA ARG A 352 -3.55 -10.63 35.52
C ARG A 352 -3.77 -9.16 35.81
N VAL A 353 -4.55 -8.52 34.97
CA VAL A 353 -4.99 -7.11 35.09
C VAL A 353 -6.51 -7.06 35.03
N LYS A 354 -7.11 -5.90 35.27
CA LYS A 354 -8.53 -5.63 35.09
C LYS A 354 -8.78 -4.18 34.64
N ASP A 355 -7.78 -3.54 34.15
CA ASP A 355 -7.73 -2.12 33.89
C ASP A 355 -7.34 -1.78 32.45
N VAL A 356 -7.35 -2.76 31.54
CA VAL A 356 -7.23 -2.47 30.11
C VAL A 356 -8.46 -1.64 29.68
N VAL A 357 -8.20 -0.52 29.02
CA VAL A 357 -9.23 0.44 28.59
C VAL A 357 -9.26 0.65 27.07
N GLY A 358 -8.27 0.14 26.36
CA GLY A 358 -8.20 0.32 24.92
C GLY A 358 -7.16 -0.52 24.23
N MET A 359 -7.29 -0.59 22.92
CA MET A 359 -6.32 -1.26 22.04
C MET A 359 -6.20 -0.55 20.70
N VAL A 360 -5.09 -0.80 20.01
CA VAL A 360 -4.90 -0.43 18.60
C VAL A 360 -4.18 -1.54 17.86
N ALA A 361 -4.63 -1.83 16.64
CA ALA A 361 -3.93 -2.73 15.74
C ALA A 361 -2.71 -2.02 15.11
N SER A 362 -1.65 -2.79 14.84
CA SER A 362 -0.53 -2.30 14.04
C SER A 362 -0.98 -1.98 12.62
N PRO A 363 -0.54 -0.86 12.02
CA PRO A 363 -0.83 -0.55 10.62
C PRO A 363 -0.40 -1.65 9.64
N GLY A 364 0.62 -2.44 9.99
CA GLY A 364 1.08 -3.59 9.20
C GLY A 364 0.28 -4.88 9.40
N GLY A 365 -0.68 -4.90 10.34
CA GLY A 365 -1.50 -6.09 10.63
C GLY A 365 -0.76 -7.24 11.34
N ASP A 366 0.44 -7.01 11.82
CA ASP A 366 1.37 -8.00 12.38
C ASP A 366 1.49 -7.93 13.91
N GLY A 367 0.57 -7.22 14.57
CA GLY A 367 0.51 -7.09 16.01
C GLY A 367 -0.49 -6.06 16.51
N TYR A 368 -0.49 -5.81 17.80
CA TYR A 368 -1.36 -4.84 18.46
C TYR A 368 -0.77 -4.35 19.80
N LEU A 369 -1.29 -3.21 20.27
CA LEU A 369 -0.96 -2.65 21.57
C LEU A 369 -2.22 -2.59 22.44
N LEU A 370 -2.08 -2.86 23.73
CA LEU A 370 -3.10 -2.66 24.77
C LEU A 370 -2.65 -1.55 25.71
N VAL A 371 -3.59 -0.80 26.25
CA VAL A 371 -3.32 0.24 27.24
C VAL A 371 -4.18 0.04 28.48
N GLY A 372 -3.53 0.17 29.64
CA GLY A 372 -4.18 0.21 30.94
C GLY A 372 -4.63 1.62 31.33
N SER A 373 -5.58 1.72 32.26
CA SER A 373 -6.05 3.02 32.79
C SER A 373 -4.93 3.80 33.51
N ASP A 374 -3.87 3.11 33.95
CA ASP A 374 -2.65 3.70 34.51
C ASP A 374 -1.69 4.25 33.45
N GLY A 375 -1.98 4.02 32.16
CA GLY A 375 -1.12 4.35 31.03
C GLY A 375 0.02 3.36 30.82
N GLY A 376 -0.04 2.18 31.43
CA GLY A 376 0.78 1.02 31.09
C GLY A 376 0.46 0.55 29.65
N VAL A 377 1.49 0.23 28.86
CA VAL A 377 1.31 -0.23 27.47
C VAL A 377 1.92 -1.61 27.32
N PHE A 378 1.16 -2.50 26.69
CA PHE A 378 1.57 -3.88 26.38
C PHE A 378 1.57 -4.09 24.88
N THR A 379 2.62 -4.75 24.35
CA THR A 379 2.82 -4.98 22.93
C THR A 379 2.78 -6.46 22.61
N PHE A 380 2.12 -6.82 21.50
CA PHE A 380 2.03 -8.18 20.99
C PHE A 380 2.34 -8.22 19.49
N GLY A 381 2.96 -9.33 19.04
CA GLY A 381 3.43 -9.45 17.66
C GLY A 381 4.71 -8.65 17.42
N THR A 382 4.82 -7.97 16.28
CA THR A 382 5.99 -7.19 15.89
C THR A 382 5.92 -5.72 16.31
N THR A 383 4.89 -5.33 17.09
CA THR A 383 4.74 -3.96 17.57
C THR A 383 5.85 -3.55 18.54
N HIS A 384 6.29 -2.29 18.43
CA HIS A 384 7.35 -1.75 19.28
C HIS A 384 6.78 -1.01 20.49
N PHE A 385 7.40 -1.22 21.65
CA PHE A 385 7.17 -0.43 22.85
C PHE A 385 7.97 0.88 22.80
N TYR A 386 7.29 2.02 22.85
CA TYR A 386 7.90 3.34 22.81
C TYR A 386 7.91 4.05 24.18
N GLY A 387 7.29 3.47 25.19
CA GLY A 387 7.20 4.00 26.55
C GLY A 387 5.80 3.92 27.13
N SER A 388 5.66 4.29 28.40
CA SER A 388 4.41 4.29 29.16
C SER A 388 4.42 5.38 30.23
N LEU A 389 3.26 5.76 30.74
CA LEU A 389 3.19 6.76 31.83
C LEU A 389 3.87 6.27 33.11
N PRO A 390 3.68 5.00 33.56
CA PRO A 390 4.45 4.46 34.67
C PRO A 390 5.95 4.48 34.42
N GLY A 391 6.41 4.20 33.19
CA GLY A 391 7.82 4.26 32.79
C GLY A 391 8.43 5.66 32.88
N LEU A 392 7.62 6.71 32.82
CA LEU A 392 8.00 8.11 33.02
C LEU A 392 7.84 8.56 34.51
N GLY A 393 7.51 7.64 35.44
CA GLY A 393 7.21 7.94 36.80
C GLY A 393 5.90 8.74 37.00
N LYS A 394 5.02 8.72 36.02
CA LYS A 394 3.71 9.35 36.14
C LYS A 394 2.68 8.32 36.60
N HIS A 395 2.00 8.62 37.68
CA HIS A 395 0.97 7.77 38.29
C HIS A 395 -0.40 8.40 38.03
N VAL A 396 -1.09 7.87 37.03
CA VAL A 396 -2.47 8.25 36.66
C VAL A 396 -3.38 7.03 36.76
N SER A 397 -4.69 7.23 36.67
CA SER A 397 -5.67 6.13 36.63
C SER A 397 -6.85 6.46 35.71
N ASP A 398 -6.66 7.45 34.88
CA ASP A 398 -7.73 8.05 34.06
C ASP A 398 -7.45 7.98 32.56
N VAL A 399 -6.46 7.23 32.11
CA VAL A 399 -6.28 6.96 30.68
C VAL A 399 -7.53 6.26 30.11
N ARG A 400 -7.98 6.68 28.95
CA ARG A 400 -9.20 6.21 28.28
C ARG A 400 -8.94 5.58 26.93
N ALA A 401 -7.91 6.03 26.23
CA ALA A 401 -7.67 5.56 24.87
C ALA A 401 -6.19 5.60 24.49
N ILE A 402 -5.84 4.81 23.51
CA ILE A 402 -4.57 4.81 22.79
C ILE A 402 -4.83 5.01 21.29
N LEU A 403 -3.99 5.76 20.63
CA LEU A 403 -4.08 6.07 19.22
C LEU A 403 -2.73 5.79 18.55
N PRO A 404 -2.63 4.93 17.51
CA PRO A 404 -1.36 4.63 16.87
C PRO A 404 -0.95 5.76 15.93
N SER A 405 0.34 5.91 15.66
CA SER A 405 0.76 6.65 14.48
C SER A 405 0.49 5.86 13.21
N SER A 406 0.24 6.54 12.09
CA SER A 406 0.07 5.90 10.78
C SER A 406 1.26 5.06 10.33
N THR A 407 2.45 5.38 10.83
CA THR A 407 3.69 4.68 10.51
C THR A 407 4.00 3.52 11.47
N GLY A 408 3.19 3.31 12.51
CA GLY A 408 3.49 2.35 13.58
C GLY A 408 4.70 2.70 14.45
N ARG A 409 5.27 3.92 14.31
CA ARG A 409 6.48 4.35 15.03
C ARG A 409 6.18 5.18 16.28
N GLY A 410 5.01 4.99 16.86
CA GLY A 410 4.60 5.68 18.10
C GLY A 410 3.11 5.60 18.33
N TYR A 411 2.67 6.19 19.44
CA TYR A 411 1.28 6.27 19.85
C TYR A 411 1.02 7.47 20.77
N ILE A 412 -0.24 7.86 20.91
CA ILE A 412 -0.73 8.85 21.86
C ILE A 412 -1.61 8.14 22.89
N LEU A 413 -1.42 8.42 24.16
CA LEU A 413 -2.35 8.07 25.24
C LEU A 413 -3.16 9.30 25.60
N VAL A 414 -4.46 9.14 25.90
CA VAL A 414 -5.36 10.22 26.27
C VAL A 414 -6.05 9.90 27.58
N GLY A 415 -6.02 10.86 28.51
CA GLY A 415 -6.71 10.82 29.80
C GLY A 415 -8.15 11.35 29.70
N ALA A 416 -8.97 11.05 30.71
CA ALA A 416 -10.33 11.57 30.85
C ALA A 416 -10.36 13.10 30.96
N ASP A 417 -9.28 13.72 31.41
CA ASP A 417 -9.10 15.17 31.46
C ASP A 417 -8.71 15.78 30.10
N GLY A 418 -8.57 14.96 29.05
CA GLY A 418 -8.06 15.37 27.73
C GLY A 418 -6.58 15.66 27.70
N GLY A 419 -5.82 15.23 28.72
CA GLY A 419 -4.37 15.20 28.69
C GLY A 419 -3.89 14.22 27.65
N ALA A 420 -2.94 14.62 26.78
CA ALA A 420 -2.40 13.80 25.71
C ALA A 420 -0.90 13.58 25.92
N PHE A 421 -0.45 12.33 25.77
CA PHE A 421 0.94 11.94 25.96
C PHE A 421 1.43 11.15 24.75
N SER A 422 2.38 11.69 23.99
CA SER A 422 2.94 11.05 22.81
C SER A 422 4.22 10.28 23.12
N PHE A 423 4.34 9.08 22.52
CA PHE A 423 5.48 8.20 22.65
C PHE A 423 5.97 7.78 21.25
N GLY A 424 7.28 7.78 21.04
CA GLY A 424 7.91 7.45 19.77
C GLY A 424 8.09 8.64 18.85
N SER A 425 8.68 8.40 17.68
CA SER A 425 9.03 9.43 16.70
C SER A 425 7.98 9.64 15.61
N GLY A 426 7.05 8.71 15.48
CA GLY A 426 6.02 8.72 14.41
C GLY A 426 4.75 9.48 14.76
N VAL A 427 4.68 10.12 15.92
CA VAL A 427 3.51 10.82 16.44
C VAL A 427 3.85 12.27 16.72
N LYS A 428 3.03 13.15 16.15
CA LYS A 428 3.10 14.59 16.42
C LYS A 428 2.09 14.94 17.52
N PHE A 429 2.54 15.62 18.54
CA PHE A 429 1.67 16.23 19.54
C PHE A 429 1.04 17.50 18.96
N HIS A 430 -0.26 17.58 18.94
CA HIS A 430 -1.01 18.71 18.39
C HIS A 430 -1.68 19.59 19.46
N GLY A 431 -1.63 19.19 20.72
CA GLY A 431 -2.21 19.90 21.85
C GLY A 431 -2.94 18.98 22.81
N SER A 432 -3.50 19.55 23.88
CA SER A 432 -4.30 18.86 24.89
C SER A 432 -5.24 19.84 25.56
N LEU A 433 -6.38 19.37 26.10
CA LEU A 433 -7.34 20.24 26.77
C LEU A 433 -6.74 21.00 27.97
N PRO A 434 -5.95 20.34 28.86
CA PRO A 434 -5.24 21.06 29.91
C PRO A 434 -4.25 22.10 29.36
N GLY A 435 -3.60 21.84 28.24
CA GLY A 435 -2.72 22.79 27.55
C GLY A 435 -3.42 24.05 27.08
N GLU A 436 -4.66 23.93 26.66
CA GLU A 436 -5.55 25.04 26.27
C GLU A 436 -6.36 25.61 27.44
N ARG A 437 -6.07 25.17 28.68
CA ARG A 437 -6.76 25.56 29.89
C ARG A 437 -8.24 25.18 29.95
N ILE A 438 -8.66 24.21 29.14
CA ILE A 438 -9.97 23.60 29.18
C ILE A 438 -9.94 22.50 30.24
N ARG A 439 -10.90 22.49 31.16
CA ARG A 439 -11.01 21.52 32.24
C ARG A 439 -12.25 20.66 32.05
N VAL A 440 -12.01 19.40 31.77
CA VAL A 440 -13.02 18.33 31.63
C VAL A 440 -12.55 17.11 32.44
N ALA A 441 -13.39 16.10 32.59
CA ALA A 441 -13.04 14.82 33.21
C ALA A 441 -13.85 13.68 32.57
N ASP A 442 -14.33 13.89 31.37
CA ASP A 442 -15.31 13.03 30.72
C ASP A 442 -14.93 12.61 29.27
N ILE A 443 -13.69 12.82 28.87
CA ILE A 443 -13.22 12.30 27.57
C ILE A 443 -13.30 10.77 27.58
N VAL A 444 -13.94 10.23 26.54
CA VAL A 444 -14.20 8.79 26.37
C VAL A 444 -13.41 8.16 25.24
N GLY A 445 -12.83 8.97 24.34
CA GLY A 445 -12.08 8.43 23.22
C GLY A 445 -11.40 9.49 22.37
N ILE A 446 -10.55 9.01 21.45
CA ILE A 446 -9.78 9.82 20.51
C ILE A 446 -9.83 9.18 19.12
N ALA A 447 -9.84 10.00 18.06
CA ALA A 447 -9.76 9.55 16.68
C ALA A 447 -8.78 10.42 15.89
N LEU A 448 -8.02 9.83 14.95
CA LEU A 448 -7.12 10.57 14.03
C LEU A 448 -7.92 11.29 12.94
N SER A 449 -7.40 12.42 12.47
CA SER A 449 -7.76 12.92 11.14
C SER A 449 -7.24 11.97 10.05
N PRO A 450 -7.91 11.89 8.86
CA PRO A 450 -7.52 10.96 7.79
C PRO A 450 -6.08 11.09 7.31
N ASP A 451 -5.50 12.29 7.36
CA ASP A 451 -4.13 12.59 6.95
C ASP A 451 -3.12 12.52 8.10
N ASN A 452 -3.57 12.20 9.33
CA ASN A 452 -2.78 12.21 10.58
C ASN A 452 -2.20 13.59 10.95
N GLY A 453 -2.75 14.67 10.38
CA GLY A 453 -2.38 16.05 10.71
C GLY A 453 -3.00 16.56 12.01
N GLY A 454 -3.91 15.78 12.61
CA GLY A 454 -4.60 16.12 13.85
C GLY A 454 -5.33 14.95 14.49
N TYR A 455 -6.07 15.26 15.57
CA TYR A 455 -6.94 14.29 16.24
C TYR A 455 -8.14 14.98 16.89
N LEU A 456 -9.21 14.20 17.06
CA LEU A 456 -10.44 14.57 17.75
C LEU A 456 -10.51 13.87 19.09
N MET A 457 -10.89 14.58 20.14
CA MET A 457 -11.24 14.02 21.46
C MET A 457 -12.73 14.18 21.69
N ALA A 458 -13.44 13.13 22.09
CA ALA A 458 -14.85 13.16 22.36
C ALA A 458 -15.14 13.05 23.85
N GLY A 459 -15.95 13.96 24.36
CA GLY A 459 -16.52 13.90 25.72
C GLY A 459 -17.77 13.02 25.76
N SER A 460 -18.08 12.49 26.94
CA SER A 460 -19.32 11.73 27.18
C SER A 460 -20.58 12.60 27.03
N ASP A 461 -20.45 13.91 27.11
CA ASP A 461 -21.48 14.91 26.87
C ASP A 461 -21.76 15.14 25.36
N GLY A 462 -20.96 14.53 24.47
CA GLY A 462 -21.04 14.67 23.03
C GLY A 462 -20.27 15.84 22.45
N LEU A 463 -19.57 16.63 23.27
CA LEU A 463 -18.64 17.64 22.77
C LEU A 463 -17.43 16.97 22.14
N VAL A 464 -16.96 17.53 21.02
CA VAL A 464 -15.78 17.05 20.33
C VAL A 464 -14.77 18.19 20.18
N TYR A 465 -13.54 17.94 20.55
CA TYR A 465 -12.44 18.88 20.53
C TYR A 465 -11.44 18.50 19.45
N GLY A 466 -11.11 19.42 18.53
CA GLY A 466 -10.18 19.21 17.45
C GLY A 466 -8.79 19.78 17.76
N PHE A 467 -7.74 19.05 17.45
CA PHE A 467 -6.35 19.47 17.57
C PHE A 467 -5.62 19.26 16.25
N GLY A 468 -4.67 20.13 15.94
CA GLY A 468 -3.99 20.12 14.63
C GLY A 468 -4.95 20.61 13.54
N ASP A 469 -5.07 19.84 12.45
CA ASP A 469 -5.99 20.13 11.36
C ASP A 469 -7.36 19.43 11.49
N ALA A 470 -7.55 18.62 12.54
CA ALA A 470 -8.81 17.93 12.77
C ALA A 470 -9.95 18.92 13.08
N GLN A 471 -10.98 18.91 12.23
CA GLN A 471 -12.14 19.79 12.38
C GLN A 471 -13.19 19.14 13.27
N ALA A 472 -13.44 19.76 14.45
CA ALA A 472 -14.56 19.38 15.28
C ALA A 472 -15.86 19.94 14.66
N GLY A 473 -16.76 19.07 14.22
CA GLY A 473 -18.05 19.45 13.61
C GLY A 473 -19.12 19.91 14.63
N GLY A 474 -18.74 20.10 15.89
CA GLY A 474 -19.68 20.36 16.99
C GLY A 474 -20.45 19.09 17.40
N MET A 475 -21.39 19.25 18.34
CA MET A 475 -22.27 18.15 18.75
C MET A 475 -23.20 17.78 17.58
N PRO A 476 -23.20 16.52 17.11
CA PRO A 476 -24.10 16.12 16.04
C PRO A 476 -25.59 16.37 16.46
N ALA A 477 -26.40 16.80 15.51
CA ALA A 477 -27.84 17.00 15.76
C ALA A 477 -28.46 15.68 16.22
N GLY A 478 -29.18 15.71 17.35
CA GLY A 478 -29.88 14.56 17.92
C GLY A 478 -29.16 13.88 19.09
N VAL A 479 -27.91 14.25 19.41
CA VAL A 479 -27.29 13.84 20.68
C VAL A 479 -28.04 14.55 21.81
N ALA A 480 -28.85 13.82 22.56
CA ALA A 480 -29.55 14.35 23.70
C ALA A 480 -28.67 14.35 24.96
N ALA A 481 -28.80 15.37 25.80
CA ALA A 481 -28.04 15.50 27.05
C ALA A 481 -28.12 14.28 28.00
N ASN A 482 -29.04 13.36 27.76
CA ASN A 482 -29.32 12.19 28.59
C ASN A 482 -28.74 10.87 28.01
N LEU A 483 -28.00 10.93 26.89
CA LEU A 483 -27.44 9.76 26.24
C LEU A 483 -25.92 9.91 26.16
N PRO A 484 -25.20 9.42 27.19
CA PRO A 484 -23.74 9.59 27.19
C PRO A 484 -23.11 8.91 25.99
N VAL A 485 -22.24 9.63 25.30
CA VAL A 485 -21.33 9.08 24.30
C VAL A 485 -20.35 8.16 25.01
N THR A 486 -20.07 7.01 24.41
CA THR A 486 -19.16 6.01 24.96
C THR A 486 -17.95 5.75 24.06
N ALA A 487 -18.05 6.12 22.76
CA ALA A 487 -16.94 5.89 21.82
C ALA A 487 -17.02 6.84 20.60
N ILE A 488 -15.86 7.05 19.97
CA ILE A 488 -15.67 7.81 18.73
C ILE A 488 -14.90 6.98 17.71
N ALA A 489 -15.27 7.08 16.43
CA ALA A 489 -14.49 6.59 15.31
C ALA A 489 -14.34 7.69 14.25
N GLY A 490 -13.13 7.97 13.79
CA GLY A 490 -12.84 8.82 12.63
C GLY A 490 -13.10 8.11 11.30
N THR A 491 -13.38 8.90 10.25
CA THR A 491 -13.57 8.38 8.87
C THR A 491 -12.36 8.65 8.01
#